data_413079b3840b8bcc0cb5960ae2382f40
#
_entry.id   413079b3840b8bcc0cb5960ae2382f40
#
_cell.length_a   1.000
_cell.length_b   1.000
_cell.length_c   1.000
_cell.angle_alpha   90.00
_cell.angle_beta   90.00
_cell.angle_gamma   90.00
#
_symmetry.space_group_name_H-M   'P 1'
#
loop_
_entity.id
_entity.type
_entity.pdbx_description
1 polymer ?
#
loop_
_entity_poly.entity_id
_entity_poly.type
_entity_poly.pdbx_seq_one_letter_code
_entity_poly.pdbx_strand_id
1 'polypeptide(L)'
;DTFGREKCPDAGLRLFRYIRKTDPFVPLIIESSESDNRAKAEAEGFRFVDKNSKKMSVDLRRLMEEHMGFGDFIFRDPKTHEEIMRIRSLKELQDNIFNIPNDSMLYHISRNHMSRWLCARAIFPVSAFLKHVTWEKLQDVDAHRQIIFDAIVQYRHMKNLGVVAVFDRMKFDKYAHFARIGEGSLGGKGRGLAFLDNIIKRHPEFNQYENATVQIPKTVVLCTDIFDEFMMSNNLYPIALSDASDDEILKHFLHAQLPDSLIADFFTFFEATKSPIAIRSSSLLEDAHYQPFAGIYSTYMIPYLADKYQMLQMLACAIKGVYASVFYRDSKA
;
A
#
# COMPACT_ATOMS: atom_id res chain seq x y z
N ASP A 1 26.58 -17.53 -33.21
CA ASP A 1 26.35 -16.07 -33.28
C ASP A 1 27.44 -15.42 -34.12
N THR A 2 27.05 -14.43 -34.89
CA THR A 2 27.99 -13.59 -35.66
C THR A 2 28.12 -12.24 -34.99
N PHE A 3 29.27 -11.99 -34.37
CA PHE A 3 29.69 -10.64 -34.03
C PHE A 3 30.53 -10.11 -35.18
N GLY A 4 30.00 -9.12 -35.92
CA GLY A 4 30.60 -8.69 -37.15
C GLY A 4 30.37 -9.71 -38.29
N ARG A 5 31.42 -9.93 -39.12
CA ARG A 5 31.36 -10.87 -40.26
C ARG A 5 31.88 -12.28 -39.95
N GLU A 6 32.43 -12.52 -38.75
CA GLU A 6 33.00 -13.78 -38.36
C GLU A 6 32.05 -14.57 -37.44
N LYS A 7 31.88 -15.85 -37.69
CA LYS A 7 31.12 -16.75 -36.82
C LYS A 7 31.94 -17.05 -35.57
N CYS A 8 31.46 -16.60 -34.40
CA CYS A 8 32.10 -16.85 -33.11
C CYS A 8 31.20 -17.78 -32.25
N PRO A 9 31.50 -19.10 -32.19
CA PRO A 9 30.66 -20.06 -31.47
C PRO A 9 30.49 -19.76 -29.99
N ASP A 10 31.49 -19.16 -29.34
CA ASP A 10 31.50 -18.88 -27.91
C ASP A 10 31.16 -17.41 -27.56
N ALA A 11 30.64 -16.63 -28.54
CA ALA A 11 30.36 -15.22 -28.32
C ALA A 11 29.42 -14.94 -27.15
N GLY A 12 28.35 -15.76 -27.00
CA GLY A 12 27.42 -15.70 -25.89
C GLY A 12 28.08 -15.94 -24.54
N LEU A 13 28.93 -16.98 -24.44
CA LEU A 13 29.66 -17.28 -23.21
C LEU A 13 30.65 -16.17 -22.84
N ARG A 14 31.36 -15.61 -23.82
CA ARG A 14 32.27 -14.45 -23.58
C ARG A 14 31.52 -13.23 -23.06
N LEU A 15 30.37 -12.92 -23.67
CA LEU A 15 29.50 -11.84 -23.22
C LEU A 15 29.01 -12.08 -21.77
N PHE A 16 28.59 -13.29 -21.45
CA PHE A 16 28.12 -13.65 -20.11
C PHE A 16 29.23 -13.54 -19.07
N ARG A 17 30.44 -13.99 -19.37
CA ARG A 17 31.62 -13.82 -18.50
C ARG A 17 31.93 -12.33 -18.26
N TYR A 18 31.83 -11.52 -19.31
CA TYR A 18 32.02 -10.07 -19.20
C TYR A 18 30.95 -9.42 -18.30
N ILE A 19 29.66 -9.74 -18.53
CA ILE A 19 28.56 -9.22 -17.71
C ILE A 19 28.73 -9.64 -16.25
N ARG A 20 29.09 -10.89 -15.99
CA ARG A 20 29.32 -11.40 -14.61
C ARG A 20 30.46 -10.70 -13.88
N LYS A 21 31.49 -10.26 -14.59
CA LYS A 21 32.56 -9.45 -13.99
C LYS A 21 32.10 -8.05 -13.60
N THR A 22 31.20 -7.47 -14.41
CA THR A 22 30.68 -6.12 -14.20
C THR A 22 29.55 -6.11 -13.17
N ASP A 23 28.66 -7.11 -13.24
CA ASP A 23 27.53 -7.26 -12.34
C ASP A 23 27.30 -8.75 -11.98
N PRO A 24 27.85 -9.22 -10.84
CA PRO A 24 27.72 -10.61 -10.40
C PRO A 24 26.28 -11.08 -10.18
N PHE A 25 25.36 -10.16 -10.00
CA PHE A 25 23.98 -10.45 -9.61
C PHE A 25 23.00 -10.46 -10.78
N VAL A 26 23.40 -10.02 -11.97
CA VAL A 26 22.51 -10.08 -13.15
C VAL A 26 22.15 -11.51 -13.48
N PRO A 27 20.85 -11.86 -13.51
CA PRO A 27 20.41 -13.19 -13.94
C PRO A 27 20.58 -13.32 -15.45
N LEU A 28 21.19 -14.41 -15.89
CA LEU A 28 21.51 -14.66 -17.28
C LEU A 28 20.99 -16.05 -17.69
N ILE A 29 20.33 -16.11 -18.87
CA ILE A 29 19.85 -17.34 -19.50
C ILE A 29 20.47 -17.42 -20.90
N ILE A 30 21.09 -18.54 -21.22
CA ILE A 30 21.62 -18.82 -22.57
C ILE A 30 20.56 -19.54 -23.37
N GLU A 31 20.26 -19.04 -24.54
CA GLU A 31 19.42 -19.72 -25.53
C GLU A 31 20.25 -20.12 -26.74
N SER A 32 20.26 -21.40 -27.09
CA SER A 32 20.96 -21.89 -28.26
C SER A 32 20.21 -23.04 -28.94
N SER A 33 20.38 -23.16 -30.25
CA SER A 33 19.93 -24.30 -31.02
C SER A 33 20.98 -25.43 -31.08
N GLU A 34 22.18 -25.18 -30.56
CA GLU A 34 23.26 -26.17 -30.53
C GLU A 34 23.33 -26.84 -29.15
N SER A 35 23.02 -28.13 -29.08
CA SER A 35 22.96 -28.90 -27.83
C SER A 35 24.29 -28.94 -27.08
N ASP A 36 25.42 -28.90 -27.78
CA ASP A 36 26.77 -28.92 -27.20
C ASP A 36 27.04 -27.68 -26.30
N ASN A 37 26.33 -26.58 -26.53
CA ASN A 37 26.44 -25.39 -25.73
C ASN A 37 25.80 -25.56 -24.34
N ARG A 38 24.90 -26.55 -24.16
CA ARG A 38 24.31 -26.85 -22.85
C ARG A 38 25.37 -27.25 -21.84
N ALA A 39 26.19 -28.23 -22.15
CA ALA A 39 27.23 -28.72 -21.24
C ALA A 39 28.23 -27.61 -20.86
N LYS A 40 28.60 -26.76 -21.83
CA LYS A 40 29.49 -25.62 -21.59
C LYS A 40 28.86 -24.56 -20.65
N ALA A 41 27.58 -24.25 -20.89
CA ALA A 41 26.85 -23.28 -20.08
C ALA A 41 26.67 -23.78 -18.65
N GLU A 42 26.24 -25.02 -18.47
CA GLU A 42 26.01 -25.63 -17.16
C GLU A 42 27.29 -25.80 -16.36
N ALA A 43 28.41 -26.13 -17.01
CA ALA A 43 29.73 -26.19 -16.36
C ALA A 43 30.20 -24.85 -15.80
N GLU A 44 29.74 -23.73 -16.37
CA GLU A 44 30.02 -22.38 -15.87
C GLU A 44 28.90 -21.82 -14.95
N GLY A 45 27.91 -22.66 -14.60
CA GLY A 45 26.81 -22.26 -13.73
C GLY A 45 25.75 -21.37 -14.38
N PHE A 46 25.73 -21.30 -15.72
CA PHE A 46 24.69 -20.58 -16.46
C PHE A 46 23.46 -21.46 -16.72
N ARG A 47 22.31 -20.83 -16.81
CA ARG A 47 21.06 -21.50 -17.19
C ARG A 47 20.93 -21.57 -18.70
N PHE A 48 20.44 -22.70 -19.20
CA PHE A 48 20.39 -22.97 -20.63
C PHE A 48 18.96 -23.36 -21.08
N VAL A 49 18.55 -22.82 -22.23
CA VAL A 49 17.31 -23.16 -22.92
C VAL A 49 17.63 -23.58 -24.33
N ASP A 50 17.14 -24.75 -24.71
CA ASP A 50 17.26 -25.29 -26.08
C ASP A 50 16.17 -24.67 -26.97
N LYS A 51 16.58 -23.92 -28.00
CA LYS A 51 15.67 -23.29 -28.96
C LYS A 51 14.87 -24.29 -29.80
N ASN A 52 15.39 -25.51 -29.98
CA ASN A 52 14.74 -26.56 -30.75
C ASN A 52 13.77 -27.41 -29.90
N SER A 53 13.76 -27.22 -28.60
CA SER A 53 12.86 -27.97 -27.71
C SER A 53 11.40 -27.56 -27.93
N LYS A 54 10.52 -28.56 -28.08
CA LYS A 54 9.07 -28.34 -28.10
C LYS A 54 8.55 -27.71 -26.80
N LYS A 55 9.33 -27.78 -25.71
CA LYS A 55 9.01 -27.22 -24.39
C LYS A 55 9.75 -25.89 -24.12
N MET A 56 10.38 -25.28 -25.12
CA MET A 56 11.20 -24.07 -24.97
C MET A 56 10.48 -22.98 -24.17
N SER A 57 9.24 -22.65 -24.53
CA SER A 57 8.47 -21.60 -23.85
C SER A 57 8.17 -21.95 -22.37
N VAL A 58 7.94 -23.23 -22.08
CA VAL A 58 7.69 -23.70 -20.71
C VAL A 58 8.97 -23.62 -19.88
N ASP A 59 10.09 -24.09 -20.44
CA ASP A 59 11.39 -24.06 -19.76
C ASP A 59 11.87 -22.62 -19.55
N LEU A 60 11.72 -21.75 -20.55
CA LEU A 60 12.04 -20.34 -20.43
C LEU A 60 11.21 -19.67 -19.34
N ARG A 61 9.89 -19.87 -19.34
CA ARG A 61 8.99 -19.33 -18.32
C ARG A 61 9.41 -19.79 -16.92
N ARG A 62 9.67 -21.08 -16.73
CA ARG A 62 10.13 -21.63 -15.46
C ARG A 62 11.43 -20.96 -15.00
N LEU A 63 12.41 -20.82 -15.88
CA LEU A 63 13.68 -20.17 -15.55
C LEU A 63 13.52 -18.69 -15.24
N MET A 64 12.61 -17.99 -15.92
CA MET A 64 12.28 -16.59 -15.60
C MET A 64 11.65 -16.47 -14.21
N GLU A 65 10.71 -17.35 -13.88
CA GLU A 65 10.08 -17.37 -12.55
C GLU A 65 11.09 -17.69 -11.44
N GLU A 66 11.92 -18.72 -11.63
CA GLU A 66 12.86 -19.21 -10.62
C GLU A 66 14.11 -18.31 -10.43
N HIS A 67 14.63 -17.72 -11.52
CA HIS A 67 15.93 -17.06 -11.50
C HIS A 67 15.92 -15.58 -11.82
N MET A 68 14.92 -15.09 -12.55
CA MET A 68 14.82 -13.67 -12.92
C MET A 68 13.85 -12.88 -12.03
N GLY A 69 13.19 -13.56 -11.09
CA GLY A 69 12.31 -12.92 -10.11
C GLY A 69 10.90 -12.62 -10.62
N PHE A 70 10.45 -13.20 -11.74
CA PHE A 70 9.09 -12.97 -12.26
C PHE A 70 8.00 -13.71 -11.46
N GLY A 71 8.35 -14.80 -10.76
CA GLY A 71 7.45 -15.52 -9.86
C GLY A 71 7.30 -14.83 -8.50
N ASP A 72 6.57 -15.48 -7.58
CA ASP A 72 6.49 -15.06 -6.18
C ASP A 72 7.88 -15.03 -5.53
N PHE A 73 8.07 -14.14 -4.55
CA PHE A 73 9.30 -14.20 -3.75
C PHE A 73 9.17 -15.27 -2.68
N ILE A 74 10.04 -16.26 -2.72
CA ILE A 74 10.02 -17.39 -1.78
C ILE A 74 11.20 -17.27 -0.85
N PHE A 75 10.93 -17.00 0.43
CA PHE A 75 11.92 -17.14 1.48
C PHE A 75 12.14 -18.62 1.78
N ARG A 76 13.39 -19.03 1.77
CA ARG A 76 13.78 -20.44 1.92
C ARG A 76 14.74 -20.63 3.09
N ASP A 77 14.68 -21.80 3.69
CA ASP A 77 15.73 -22.24 4.62
C ASP A 77 17.04 -22.40 3.82
N PRO A 78 18.16 -21.79 4.27
CA PRO A 78 19.42 -21.86 3.52
C PRO A 78 20.06 -23.26 3.49
N LYS A 79 19.67 -24.17 4.40
CA LYS A 79 20.23 -25.52 4.53
C LYS A 79 19.38 -26.56 3.81
N THR A 80 18.06 -26.53 4.04
CA THR A 80 17.12 -27.53 3.47
C THR A 80 16.54 -27.10 2.13
N HIS A 81 16.63 -25.79 1.79
CA HIS A 81 15.97 -25.15 0.65
C HIS A 81 14.45 -25.22 0.67
N GLU A 82 13.85 -25.64 1.77
CA GLU A 82 12.41 -25.66 1.94
C GLU A 82 11.82 -24.24 1.99
N GLU A 83 10.59 -24.13 1.55
CA GLU A 83 9.84 -22.86 1.56
C GLU A 83 9.44 -22.52 3.01
N ILE A 84 9.86 -21.34 3.48
CA ILE A 84 9.47 -20.79 4.77
C ILE A 84 8.26 -19.88 4.60
N MET A 85 8.31 -18.99 3.60
CA MET A 85 7.28 -17.99 3.36
C MET A 85 7.26 -17.58 1.89
N ARG A 86 6.05 -17.37 1.37
CA ARG A 86 5.81 -16.92 -0.01
C ARG A 86 5.20 -15.52 0.00
N ILE A 87 5.79 -14.63 -0.76
CA ILE A 87 5.40 -13.21 -0.86
C ILE A 87 5.01 -12.91 -2.31
N ARG A 88 3.79 -12.42 -2.50
CA ARG A 88 3.21 -12.11 -3.81
C ARG A 88 3.20 -10.62 -4.13
N SER A 89 3.24 -9.77 -3.09
CA SER A 89 3.10 -8.33 -3.23
C SER A 89 4.02 -7.55 -2.29
N LEU A 90 4.24 -6.25 -2.60
CA LEU A 90 4.96 -5.36 -1.69
C LEU A 90 4.29 -5.22 -0.32
N LYS A 91 2.95 -5.27 -0.30
CA LYS A 91 2.20 -5.21 0.96
C LYS A 91 2.50 -6.44 1.82
N GLU A 92 2.44 -7.64 1.25
CA GLU A 92 2.77 -8.87 1.98
C GLU A 92 4.22 -8.85 2.48
N LEU A 93 5.18 -8.34 1.67
CA LEU A 93 6.56 -8.19 2.12
C LEU A 93 6.68 -7.23 3.29
N GLN A 94 6.06 -6.08 3.21
CA GLN A 94 6.03 -5.08 4.27
C GLN A 94 5.43 -5.63 5.58
N ASP A 95 4.33 -6.37 5.48
CA ASP A 95 3.63 -6.91 6.65
C ASP A 95 4.38 -8.07 7.33
N ASN A 96 5.23 -8.78 6.60
CA ASN A 96 5.86 -10.02 7.07
C ASN A 96 7.39 -9.95 7.21
N ILE A 97 8.05 -8.89 6.77
CA ILE A 97 9.53 -8.83 6.71
C ILE A 97 10.20 -9.07 8.08
N PHE A 98 9.56 -8.64 9.16
CA PHE A 98 10.07 -8.84 10.52
C PHE A 98 9.80 -10.24 11.10
N ASN A 99 8.94 -11.04 10.43
CA ASN A 99 8.63 -12.42 10.83
C ASN A 99 9.53 -13.46 10.15
N ILE A 100 10.38 -13.05 9.20
CA ILE A 100 11.26 -13.95 8.45
C ILE A 100 12.48 -14.31 9.29
N PRO A 101 12.87 -15.58 9.40
CA PRO A 101 14.07 -16.00 10.15
C PRO A 101 15.35 -15.32 9.63
N ASN A 102 16.27 -15.00 10.54
CA ASN A 102 17.51 -14.29 10.22
C ASN A 102 18.37 -15.02 9.18
N ASP A 103 18.50 -16.34 9.27
CA ASP A 103 19.29 -17.14 8.33
C ASP A 103 18.73 -17.07 6.92
N SER A 104 17.40 -17.13 6.78
CA SER A 104 16.73 -16.95 5.48
C SER A 104 16.91 -15.54 4.94
N MET A 105 16.73 -14.53 5.80
CA MET A 105 16.92 -13.14 5.41
C MET A 105 18.34 -12.88 4.92
N LEU A 106 19.35 -13.31 5.66
CA LEU A 106 20.76 -13.23 5.28
C LEU A 106 21.05 -13.96 3.97
N TYR A 107 20.49 -15.16 3.77
CA TYR A 107 20.62 -15.92 2.52
C TYR A 107 20.16 -15.11 1.31
N HIS A 108 19.04 -14.40 1.44
CA HIS A 108 18.50 -13.62 0.33
C HIS A 108 19.18 -12.26 0.15
N ILE A 109 19.60 -11.60 1.23
CA ILE A 109 20.36 -10.33 1.19
C ILE A 109 21.70 -10.56 0.49
N SER A 110 22.48 -11.55 0.94
CA SER A 110 23.84 -11.81 0.44
C SER A 110 23.86 -12.16 -1.07
N ARG A 111 22.73 -12.58 -1.64
CA ARG A 111 22.58 -12.91 -3.07
C ARG A 111 21.78 -11.89 -3.87
N ASN A 112 21.40 -10.78 -3.24
CA ASN A 112 20.64 -9.70 -3.84
C ASN A 112 19.33 -10.16 -4.53
N HIS A 113 18.68 -11.18 -3.96
CA HIS A 113 17.48 -11.77 -4.55
C HIS A 113 16.30 -10.81 -4.57
N MET A 114 16.17 -9.97 -3.52
CA MET A 114 15.07 -9.03 -3.38
C MET A 114 15.11 -7.91 -4.42
N SER A 115 16.29 -7.35 -4.67
CA SER A 115 16.47 -6.33 -5.72
C SER A 115 16.04 -6.87 -7.09
N ARG A 116 16.38 -8.13 -7.44
CA ARG A 116 15.95 -8.77 -8.69
C ARG A 116 14.44 -8.92 -8.77
N TRP A 117 13.82 -9.39 -7.70
CA TRP A 117 12.37 -9.57 -7.63
C TRP A 117 11.62 -8.24 -7.81
N LEU A 118 12.12 -7.16 -7.21
CA LEU A 118 11.58 -5.81 -7.38
C LEU A 118 11.80 -5.29 -8.80
N CYS A 119 12.97 -5.55 -9.39
CA CYS A 119 13.27 -5.18 -10.78
C CYS A 119 12.31 -5.84 -11.77
N ALA A 120 12.03 -7.15 -11.60
CA ALA A 120 11.09 -7.89 -12.44
C ALA A 120 9.65 -7.34 -12.37
N ARG A 121 9.32 -6.60 -11.32
CA ARG A 121 8.02 -5.89 -11.11
C ARG A 121 8.05 -4.43 -11.51
N ALA A 122 9.08 -4.00 -12.24
CA ALA A 122 9.28 -2.59 -12.62
C ALA A 122 9.34 -1.61 -11.44
N ILE A 123 9.71 -2.08 -10.24
CA ILE A 123 9.90 -1.26 -9.05
C ILE A 123 11.37 -0.79 -9.01
N PHE A 124 11.78 -0.13 -10.09
CA PHE A 124 13.17 0.23 -10.34
C PHE A 124 13.81 1.11 -9.27
N PRO A 125 13.16 2.14 -8.70
CA PRO A 125 13.79 2.99 -7.69
C PRO A 125 14.22 2.19 -6.46
N VAL A 126 13.34 1.33 -5.93
CA VAL A 126 13.65 0.51 -4.75
C VAL A 126 14.66 -0.59 -5.10
N SER A 127 14.51 -1.21 -6.27
CA SER A 127 15.45 -2.22 -6.76
C SER A 127 16.87 -1.66 -6.88
N ALA A 128 17.03 -0.49 -7.51
CA ALA A 128 18.32 0.17 -7.66
C ALA A 128 18.93 0.55 -6.31
N PHE A 129 18.13 1.09 -5.40
CA PHE A 129 18.57 1.42 -4.05
C PHE A 129 19.06 0.18 -3.30
N LEU A 130 18.26 -0.88 -3.23
CA LEU A 130 18.61 -2.10 -2.50
C LEU A 130 19.80 -2.85 -3.12
N LYS A 131 20.04 -2.72 -4.42
CA LYS A 131 21.22 -3.29 -5.09
C LYS A 131 22.54 -2.77 -4.49
N HIS A 132 22.53 -1.56 -3.95
CA HIS A 132 23.70 -0.93 -3.34
C HIS A 132 23.80 -1.16 -1.83
N VAL A 133 22.75 -1.66 -1.19
CA VAL A 133 22.73 -2.05 0.23
C VAL A 133 23.13 -3.52 0.33
N THR A 134 24.42 -3.79 0.20
CA THR A 134 24.96 -5.15 0.21
C THR A 134 25.37 -5.58 1.62
N TRP A 135 25.43 -6.90 1.86
CA TRP A 135 25.85 -7.47 3.14
C TRP A 135 27.24 -7.02 3.57
N GLU A 136 28.17 -6.87 2.63
CA GLU A 136 29.53 -6.42 2.91
C GLU A 136 29.59 -5.01 3.49
N LYS A 137 28.62 -4.17 3.16
CA LYS A 137 28.54 -2.79 3.64
C LYS A 137 27.83 -2.65 4.99
N LEU A 138 26.88 -3.54 5.24
CA LEU A 138 26.08 -3.51 6.46
C LEU A 138 25.86 -4.94 6.97
N GLN A 139 26.70 -5.38 7.91
CA GLN A 139 26.68 -6.73 8.47
C GLN A 139 25.69 -6.85 9.63
N ASP A 140 24.46 -6.37 9.41
CA ASP A 140 23.37 -6.40 10.38
C ASP A 140 22.06 -6.73 9.67
N VAL A 141 21.47 -7.88 10.03
CA VAL A 141 20.23 -8.38 9.41
C VAL A 141 19.04 -7.48 9.75
N ASP A 142 18.95 -7.02 10.99
CA ASP A 142 17.81 -6.22 11.43
C ASP A 142 17.87 -4.81 10.85
N ALA A 143 19.06 -4.24 10.71
CA ALA A 143 19.25 -2.99 9.98
C ALA A 143 18.86 -3.13 8.50
N HIS A 144 19.19 -4.26 7.83
CA HIS A 144 18.73 -4.53 6.47
C HIS A 144 17.21 -4.64 6.40
N ARG A 145 16.55 -5.32 7.35
CA ARG A 145 15.09 -5.42 7.41
C ARG A 145 14.47 -4.02 7.45
N GLN A 146 14.98 -3.18 8.36
CA GLN A 146 14.47 -1.83 8.51
C GLN A 146 14.63 -0.99 7.24
N ILE A 147 15.81 -1.03 6.61
CA ILE A 147 16.07 -0.32 5.35
C ILE A 147 15.14 -0.79 4.24
N ILE A 148 14.93 -2.11 4.11
CA ILE A 148 14.02 -2.66 3.10
C ILE A 148 12.57 -2.23 3.38
N PHE A 149 12.15 -2.33 4.64
CA PHE A 149 10.82 -1.91 5.08
C PHE A 149 10.58 -0.43 4.76
N ASP A 150 11.50 0.45 5.16
CA ASP A 150 11.39 1.90 4.94
C ASP A 150 11.35 2.26 3.45
N ALA A 151 12.20 1.62 2.65
CA ALA A 151 12.20 1.82 1.19
C ALA A 151 10.88 1.39 0.52
N ILE A 152 10.28 0.29 0.98
CA ILE A 152 8.99 -0.18 0.49
C ILE A 152 7.87 0.77 0.91
N VAL A 153 7.85 1.17 2.18
CA VAL A 153 6.86 2.12 2.72
C VAL A 153 6.93 3.43 1.93
N GLN A 154 8.11 4.00 1.78
CA GLN A 154 8.33 5.24 1.03
C GLN A 154 7.88 5.11 -0.43
N TYR A 155 8.23 4.02 -1.11
CA TYR A 155 7.80 3.77 -2.49
C TYR A 155 6.27 3.67 -2.62
N ARG A 156 5.62 2.93 -1.71
CA ARG A 156 4.16 2.78 -1.70
C ARG A 156 3.48 4.12 -1.41
N HIS A 157 4.02 4.92 -0.49
CA HIS A 157 3.56 6.30 -0.27
C HIS A 157 3.65 7.14 -1.55
N MET A 158 4.79 7.11 -2.25
CA MET A 158 4.94 7.84 -3.52
C MET A 158 3.98 7.38 -4.61
N LYS A 159 3.73 6.07 -4.71
CA LYS A 159 2.78 5.52 -5.71
C LYS A 159 1.34 5.89 -5.44
N ASN A 160 0.98 6.09 -4.17
CA ASN A 160 -0.35 6.50 -3.75
C ASN A 160 -0.55 8.04 -3.76
N LEU A 161 0.38 8.78 -4.35
CA LEU A 161 0.28 10.23 -4.49
C LEU A 161 -0.94 10.60 -5.36
N GLY A 162 -1.86 11.35 -4.77
CA GLY A 162 -3.03 11.86 -5.47
C GLY A 162 -4.17 10.85 -5.69
N VAL A 163 -4.01 9.61 -5.21
CA VAL A 163 -5.07 8.60 -5.25
C VAL A 163 -5.75 8.55 -3.88
N VAL A 164 -7.04 8.88 -3.85
CA VAL A 164 -7.90 8.60 -2.70
C VAL A 164 -8.21 7.11 -2.70
N ALA A 165 -7.56 6.36 -1.83
CA ALA A 165 -7.75 4.92 -1.74
C ALA A 165 -9.19 4.60 -1.32
N VAL A 166 -9.83 3.63 -1.99
CA VAL A 166 -11.07 3.04 -1.50
C VAL A 166 -10.73 2.17 -0.29
N PHE A 167 -11.49 2.33 0.79
CA PHE A 167 -11.33 1.51 1.98
C PHE A 167 -11.83 0.09 1.66
N ASP A 168 -10.91 -0.86 1.67
CA ASP A 168 -11.21 -2.28 1.46
C ASP A 168 -10.63 -3.05 2.64
N ARG A 169 -11.48 -3.65 3.45
CA ARG A 169 -11.11 -4.41 4.65
C ARG A 169 -10.05 -5.47 4.40
N MET A 170 -10.16 -6.16 3.27
CA MET A 170 -9.26 -7.27 2.91
C MET A 170 -7.89 -6.79 2.46
N LYS A 171 -7.81 -5.54 1.99
CA LYS A 171 -6.61 -4.92 1.43
C LYS A 171 -6.20 -3.65 2.17
N PHE A 172 -6.83 -3.39 3.33
CA PHE A 172 -6.55 -2.16 4.08
C PHE A 172 -5.09 -2.09 4.46
N ASP A 173 -4.50 -0.95 4.13
CA ASP A 173 -3.11 -0.66 4.45
C ASP A 173 -3.06 0.23 5.70
N LYS A 174 -2.56 -0.34 6.81
CA LYS A 174 -2.40 0.40 8.08
C LYS A 174 -1.51 1.65 7.95
N TYR A 175 -0.73 1.76 6.89
CA TYR A 175 0.13 2.91 6.58
C TYR A 175 -0.52 3.90 5.60
N ALA A 176 -1.71 3.61 5.07
CA ALA A 176 -2.46 4.59 4.29
C ALA A 176 -2.97 5.71 5.21
N HIS A 177 -2.70 6.96 4.83
CA HIS A 177 -3.12 8.12 5.61
C HIS A 177 -4.49 8.65 5.21
N PHE A 178 -4.95 8.37 3.99
CA PHE A 178 -6.22 8.84 3.48
C PHE A 178 -6.97 7.75 2.73
N ALA A 179 -8.23 7.51 3.12
CA ALA A 179 -9.11 6.56 2.44
C ALA A 179 -10.55 7.08 2.41
N ARG A 180 -11.39 6.54 1.49
CA ARG A 180 -12.83 6.81 1.41
C ARG A 180 -13.63 5.52 1.53
N ILE A 181 -14.80 5.62 2.14
CA ILE A 181 -15.84 4.59 2.12
C ILE A 181 -17.01 5.13 1.30
N GLY A 182 -17.42 4.40 0.28
CA GLY A 182 -18.43 4.81 -0.69
C GLY A 182 -17.86 5.36 -1.98
N GLU A 183 -18.73 5.65 -2.96
CA GLU A 183 -18.39 6.11 -4.30
C GLU A 183 -18.83 7.56 -4.56
N GLY A 184 -19.55 8.17 -3.63
CA GLY A 184 -20.03 9.54 -3.72
C GLY A 184 -18.96 10.62 -3.53
N SER A 185 -19.41 11.84 -3.26
CA SER A 185 -18.51 12.98 -3.04
C SER A 185 -17.82 12.91 -1.67
N LEU A 186 -16.55 13.35 -1.61
CA LEU A 186 -15.77 13.52 -0.37
C LEU A 186 -16.14 14.77 0.42
N GLY A 187 -16.88 15.69 -0.18
CA GLY A 187 -17.13 17.03 0.37
C GLY A 187 -15.92 17.96 0.34
N GLY A 188 -16.05 19.12 0.97
CA GLY A 188 -15.02 20.18 0.96
C GLY A 188 -13.76 19.81 1.74
N LYS A 189 -13.90 19.52 3.04
CA LYS A 189 -12.76 19.16 3.90
C LYS A 189 -12.04 17.90 3.44
N GLY A 190 -12.80 16.87 2.99
CA GLY A 190 -12.21 15.64 2.46
C GLY A 190 -11.34 15.90 1.22
N ARG A 191 -11.83 16.73 0.28
CA ARG A 191 -11.04 17.13 -0.89
C ARG A 191 -9.83 17.97 -0.52
N GLY A 192 -9.99 18.90 0.41
CA GLY A 192 -8.89 19.74 0.91
C GLY A 192 -7.77 18.92 1.55
N LEU A 193 -8.11 17.96 2.41
CA LEU A 193 -7.13 17.07 3.03
C LEU A 193 -6.43 16.18 2.01
N ALA A 194 -7.15 15.61 1.04
CA ALA A 194 -6.56 14.82 -0.04
C ALA A 194 -5.58 15.66 -0.89
N PHE A 195 -5.92 16.92 -1.16
CA PHE A 195 -5.06 17.84 -1.87
C PHE A 195 -3.80 18.19 -1.07
N LEU A 196 -3.95 18.47 0.23
CA LEU A 196 -2.82 18.77 1.13
C LEU A 196 -1.89 17.55 1.26
N ASP A 197 -2.44 16.34 1.41
CA ASP A 197 -1.65 15.09 1.44
C ASP A 197 -0.78 14.96 0.18
N ASN A 198 -1.35 15.26 -0.98
CA ASN A 198 -0.63 15.25 -2.25
C ASN A 198 0.50 16.31 -2.29
N ILE A 199 0.24 17.54 -1.83
CA ILE A 199 1.24 18.60 -1.77
C ILE A 199 2.39 18.19 -0.85
N ILE A 200 2.09 17.79 0.39
CA ILE A 200 3.11 17.41 1.38
C ILE A 200 4.01 16.30 0.83
N LYS A 201 3.43 15.30 0.18
CA LYS A 201 4.18 14.18 -0.40
C LYS A 201 5.06 14.57 -1.60
N ARG A 202 4.65 15.60 -2.36
CA ARG A 202 5.43 16.11 -3.50
C ARG A 202 6.56 17.06 -3.11
N HIS A 203 6.53 17.56 -1.90
CA HIS A 203 7.44 18.58 -1.38
C HIS A 203 8.21 18.04 -0.16
N PRO A 204 9.28 17.21 -0.39
CA PRO A 204 10.09 16.63 0.69
C PRO A 204 10.70 17.67 1.63
N GLU A 205 10.85 18.93 1.15
CA GLU A 205 11.34 20.05 1.93
C GLU A 205 10.51 20.37 3.16
N PHE A 206 9.24 19.95 3.21
CA PHE A 206 8.42 20.10 4.42
C PHE A 206 8.89 19.21 5.58
N ASN A 207 9.67 18.17 5.30
CA ASN A 207 10.16 17.22 6.29
C ASN A 207 11.69 17.33 6.52
N GLN A 208 12.28 18.49 6.24
CA GLN A 208 13.71 18.75 6.47
C GLN A 208 14.06 19.04 7.94
N TYR A 209 13.08 19.15 8.82
CA TYR A 209 13.28 19.49 10.23
C TYR A 209 13.49 18.24 11.07
N GLU A 210 14.57 18.18 11.85
CA GLU A 210 14.96 16.99 12.62
C GLU A 210 13.89 16.51 13.63
N ASN A 211 13.10 17.45 14.20
CA ASN A 211 12.15 17.17 15.27
C ASN A 211 10.69 17.45 14.90
N ALA A 212 10.38 17.63 13.62
CA ALA A 212 9.04 17.92 13.16
C ALA A 212 8.71 17.20 11.85
N THR A 213 7.53 16.57 11.80
CA THR A 213 7.01 15.92 10.60
C THR A 213 5.71 16.61 10.19
N VAL A 214 5.66 17.09 8.96
CA VAL A 214 4.45 17.66 8.37
C VAL A 214 3.65 16.57 7.70
N GLN A 215 2.47 16.27 8.22
CA GLN A 215 1.57 15.25 7.68
C GLN A 215 0.11 15.60 7.94
N ILE A 216 -0.80 15.05 7.13
CA ILE A 216 -2.22 15.08 7.48
C ILE A 216 -2.51 13.99 8.55
N PRO A 217 -3.52 14.18 9.40
CA PRO A 217 -3.98 13.11 10.27
C PRO A 217 -4.50 11.93 9.43
N LYS A 218 -4.42 10.72 9.99
CA LYS A 218 -5.03 9.56 9.34
C LYS A 218 -6.54 9.78 9.22
N THR A 219 -7.05 9.76 8.00
CA THR A 219 -8.41 10.19 7.67
C THR A 219 -9.15 9.13 6.87
N VAL A 220 -10.39 8.84 7.26
CA VAL A 220 -11.35 8.09 6.46
C VAL A 220 -12.57 8.98 6.22
N VAL A 221 -12.95 9.14 4.97
CA VAL A 221 -14.12 9.93 4.57
C VAL A 221 -15.27 9.00 4.22
N LEU A 222 -16.40 9.17 4.89
CA LEU A 222 -17.67 8.59 4.48
C LEU A 222 -18.23 9.47 3.35
N CYS A 223 -18.37 8.91 2.14
CA CYS A 223 -18.87 9.64 0.99
C CYS A 223 -20.36 9.93 1.09
N THR A 224 -20.86 10.82 0.24
CA THR A 224 -22.27 11.26 0.29
C THR A 224 -23.29 10.16 0.05
N ASP A 225 -22.97 9.14 -0.73
CA ASP A 225 -23.81 7.97 -0.93
C ASP A 225 -24.09 7.18 0.36
N ILE A 226 -23.10 7.11 1.29
CA ILE A 226 -23.29 6.51 2.61
C ILE A 226 -24.27 7.33 3.47
N PHE A 227 -24.16 8.67 3.38
CA PHE A 227 -25.11 9.56 4.03
C PHE A 227 -26.52 9.37 3.45
N ASP A 228 -26.66 9.34 2.12
CA ASP A 228 -27.94 9.15 1.45
C ASP A 228 -28.57 7.80 1.79
N GLU A 229 -27.77 6.73 1.82
CA GLU A 229 -28.23 5.39 2.27
C GLU A 229 -28.77 5.44 3.70
N PHE A 230 -28.04 6.07 4.62
CA PHE A 230 -28.47 6.23 6.01
C PHE A 230 -29.79 7.00 6.11
N MET A 231 -29.92 8.10 5.38
CA MET A 231 -31.13 8.92 5.39
C MET A 231 -32.35 8.17 4.82
N MET A 232 -32.16 7.46 3.71
CA MET A 232 -33.25 6.76 3.02
C MET A 232 -33.70 5.50 3.78
N SER A 233 -32.74 4.65 4.22
CA SER A 233 -33.07 3.39 4.90
C SER A 233 -33.78 3.59 6.23
N ASN A 234 -33.57 4.73 6.89
CA ASN A 234 -34.23 5.08 8.15
C ASN A 234 -35.39 6.07 7.99
N ASN A 235 -35.76 6.43 6.77
CA ASN A 235 -36.82 7.42 6.47
C ASN A 235 -36.68 8.72 7.29
N LEU A 236 -35.48 9.32 7.32
CA LEU A 236 -35.18 10.47 8.16
C LEU A 236 -35.52 11.82 7.54
N TYR A 237 -35.70 11.92 6.21
CA TYR A 237 -35.99 13.19 5.54
C TYR A 237 -37.24 13.91 6.08
N PRO A 238 -38.37 13.23 6.41
CA PRO A 238 -39.54 13.92 6.93
C PRO A 238 -39.27 14.67 8.20
N ILE A 239 -38.58 14.09 9.18
CA ILE A 239 -38.22 14.75 10.44
C ILE A 239 -37.10 15.77 10.26
N ALA A 240 -36.11 15.45 9.43
CA ALA A 240 -34.96 16.31 9.16
C ALA A 240 -35.39 17.65 8.52
N LEU A 241 -36.37 17.64 7.64
CA LEU A 241 -36.86 18.82 6.92
C LEU A 241 -38.05 19.50 7.61
N SER A 242 -38.52 18.98 8.75
CA SER A 242 -39.61 19.58 9.52
C SER A 242 -39.14 20.78 10.39
N ASP A 243 -40.07 21.44 11.05
CA ASP A 243 -39.83 22.48 12.03
C ASP A 243 -39.57 21.93 13.45
N ALA A 244 -39.23 20.64 13.57
CA ALA A 244 -38.90 20.02 14.84
C ALA A 244 -37.67 20.68 15.48
N SER A 245 -37.59 20.61 16.81
CA SER A 245 -36.44 21.10 17.54
C SER A 245 -35.18 20.28 17.24
N ASP A 246 -34.01 20.92 17.44
CA ASP A 246 -32.71 20.25 17.22
C ASP A 246 -32.57 18.96 18.06
N ASP A 247 -33.11 18.99 19.31
CA ASP A 247 -33.12 17.82 20.20
C ASP A 247 -34.00 16.67 19.68
N GLU A 248 -35.13 16.99 19.07
CA GLU A 248 -36.03 15.98 18.46
C GLU A 248 -35.37 15.36 17.24
N ILE A 249 -34.77 16.20 16.37
CA ILE A 249 -34.01 15.72 15.20
C ILE A 249 -32.89 14.82 15.66
N LEU A 250 -32.06 15.25 16.61
CA LEU A 250 -30.95 14.46 17.15
C LEU A 250 -31.43 13.13 17.70
N LYS A 251 -32.53 13.10 18.46
CA LYS A 251 -33.09 11.87 19.04
C LYS A 251 -33.47 10.87 17.95
N HIS A 252 -34.13 11.31 16.87
CA HIS A 252 -34.47 10.43 15.75
C HIS A 252 -33.22 9.86 15.06
N PHE A 253 -32.21 10.68 14.81
CA PHE A 253 -30.95 10.25 14.20
C PHE A 253 -30.18 9.25 15.08
N LEU A 254 -30.15 9.47 16.41
CA LEU A 254 -29.48 8.54 17.32
C LEU A 254 -30.16 7.16 17.37
N HIS A 255 -31.48 7.07 17.19
CA HIS A 255 -32.20 5.81 17.11
C HIS A 255 -32.08 5.10 15.75
N ALA A 256 -31.72 5.81 14.70
CA ALA A 256 -31.53 5.26 13.36
C ALA A 256 -30.33 4.31 13.31
N GLN A 257 -30.32 3.39 12.33
CA GLN A 257 -29.27 2.41 12.16
C GLN A 257 -28.31 2.83 11.03
N LEU A 258 -27.01 2.80 11.32
CA LEU A 258 -25.99 2.93 10.28
C LEU A 258 -25.96 1.66 9.40
N PRO A 259 -25.54 1.76 8.12
CA PRO A 259 -25.34 0.59 7.28
C PRO A 259 -24.43 -0.45 7.93
N ASP A 260 -24.84 -1.72 7.93
CA ASP A 260 -24.08 -2.82 8.55
C ASP A 260 -22.69 -3.00 7.96
N SER A 261 -22.50 -2.64 6.68
CA SER A 261 -21.20 -2.66 6.00
C SER A 261 -20.15 -1.81 6.72
N LEU A 262 -20.54 -0.68 7.32
CA LEU A 262 -19.65 0.23 8.02
C LEU A 262 -19.10 -0.34 9.32
N ILE A 263 -19.85 -1.20 10.00
CA ILE A 263 -19.45 -1.76 11.32
C ILE A 263 -18.12 -2.50 11.18
N ALA A 264 -18.03 -3.37 10.19
CA ALA A 264 -16.81 -4.16 9.95
C ALA A 264 -15.63 -3.27 9.45
N ASP A 265 -15.93 -2.21 8.69
CA ASP A 265 -14.93 -1.24 8.26
C ASP A 265 -14.37 -0.44 9.45
N PHE A 266 -15.20 -0.05 10.40
CA PHE A 266 -14.77 0.64 11.61
C PHE A 266 -13.88 -0.23 12.49
N PHE A 267 -14.18 -1.51 12.66
CA PHE A 267 -13.30 -2.43 13.39
C PHE A 267 -11.90 -2.51 12.75
N THR A 268 -11.83 -2.62 11.43
CA THR A 268 -10.57 -2.61 10.70
C THR A 268 -9.82 -1.27 10.88
N PHE A 269 -10.55 -0.16 10.86
CA PHE A 269 -9.97 1.16 11.10
C PHE A 269 -9.40 1.31 12.51
N PHE A 270 -10.08 0.78 13.54
CA PHE A 270 -9.60 0.80 14.93
C PHE A 270 -8.32 0.00 15.13
N GLU A 271 -8.11 -1.07 14.38
CA GLU A 271 -6.86 -1.84 14.41
C GLU A 271 -5.66 -1.02 13.93
N ALA A 272 -5.90 -0.15 12.97
CA ALA A 272 -4.86 0.71 12.39
C ALA A 272 -4.70 2.05 13.10
N THR A 273 -5.62 2.44 13.99
CA THR A 273 -5.64 3.77 14.62
C THR A 273 -5.76 3.61 16.13
N LYS A 274 -4.64 3.90 16.82
CA LYS A 274 -4.55 3.84 18.30
C LYS A 274 -4.44 5.23 18.89
N SER A 275 -5.27 6.16 18.45
CA SER A 275 -5.31 7.55 18.86
C SER A 275 -6.75 8.05 18.96
N PRO A 276 -7.01 9.16 19.65
CA PRO A 276 -8.33 9.79 19.61
C PRO A 276 -8.78 10.10 18.19
N ILE A 277 -10.09 10.00 17.92
CA ILE A 277 -10.69 10.21 16.61
C ILE A 277 -11.59 11.43 16.63
N ALA A 278 -11.37 12.36 15.70
CA ALA A 278 -12.24 13.50 15.46
C ALA A 278 -13.27 13.16 14.37
N ILE A 279 -14.55 13.35 14.65
CA ILE A 279 -15.65 13.17 13.71
C ILE A 279 -16.18 14.56 13.34
N ARG A 280 -16.13 14.87 12.03
CA ARG A 280 -16.44 16.21 11.53
C ARG A 280 -17.24 16.12 10.23
N SER A 281 -18.07 17.12 9.98
CA SER A 281 -18.70 17.33 8.66
C SER A 281 -17.63 17.62 7.59
N SER A 282 -17.91 17.16 6.37
CA SER A 282 -17.18 17.51 5.15
C SER A 282 -18.09 18.21 4.13
N SER A 283 -19.13 18.91 4.59
CA SER A 283 -20.06 19.64 3.72
C SER A 283 -19.32 20.67 2.86
N LEU A 284 -19.74 20.80 1.60
CA LEU A 284 -19.25 21.86 0.69
C LEU A 284 -19.68 23.25 1.16
N LEU A 285 -20.80 23.36 1.88
CA LEU A 285 -21.32 24.63 2.34
C LEU A 285 -20.46 25.22 3.47
N GLU A 286 -19.74 24.38 4.22
CA GLU A 286 -18.91 24.83 5.34
C GLU A 286 -17.75 25.74 4.89
N ASP A 287 -17.22 25.50 3.67
CA ASP A 287 -16.12 26.26 3.08
C ASP A 287 -16.59 27.19 1.93
N ALA A 288 -17.88 27.55 1.90
CA ALA A 288 -18.41 28.41 0.86
C ALA A 288 -17.86 29.85 0.97
N HIS A 289 -17.36 30.39 -0.15
CA HIS A 289 -16.75 31.73 -0.19
C HIS A 289 -17.70 32.89 0.14
N TYR A 290 -19.01 32.74 -0.09
CA TYR A 290 -19.98 33.80 0.03
C TYR A 290 -20.71 33.83 1.39
N GLN A 291 -20.92 32.67 2.00
CA GLN A 291 -21.50 32.51 3.33
C GLN A 291 -20.84 31.29 3.99
N PRO A 292 -19.78 31.49 4.77
CA PRO A 292 -19.09 30.38 5.43
C PRO A 292 -19.95 29.88 6.59
N PHE A 293 -20.28 28.60 6.58
CA PHE A 293 -20.95 27.87 7.64
C PHE A 293 -19.97 27.32 8.68
N ALA A 294 -18.89 28.05 8.93
CA ALA A 294 -17.85 27.61 9.86
C ALA A 294 -18.41 27.55 11.31
N GLY A 295 -18.25 26.37 11.92
CA GLY A 295 -18.67 26.14 13.32
C GLY A 295 -20.15 25.82 13.53
N ILE A 296 -20.97 25.77 12.48
CA ILE A 296 -22.40 25.46 12.59
C ILE A 296 -22.62 23.96 12.77
N TYR A 297 -21.83 23.12 12.06
CA TYR A 297 -21.93 21.67 12.17
C TYR A 297 -21.19 21.14 13.40
N SER A 298 -21.79 20.14 14.04
CA SER A 298 -21.21 19.51 15.22
C SER A 298 -19.88 18.82 14.93
N THR A 299 -18.97 18.89 15.90
CA THR A 299 -17.70 18.15 15.90
C THR A 299 -17.62 17.33 17.18
N TYR A 300 -17.27 16.06 17.05
CA TYR A 300 -17.11 15.16 18.18
C TYR A 300 -15.68 14.63 18.24
N MET A 301 -15.18 14.48 19.46
CA MET A 301 -13.89 13.85 19.74
C MET A 301 -14.15 12.60 20.57
N ILE A 302 -13.71 11.45 20.11
CA ILE A 302 -13.80 10.21 20.88
C ILE A 302 -12.39 9.78 21.30
N PRO A 303 -12.20 9.39 22.58
CA PRO A 303 -10.92 8.89 23.07
C PRO A 303 -10.63 7.52 22.48
N TYR A 304 -9.35 7.15 22.44
CA TYR A 304 -8.98 5.75 22.21
C TYR A 304 -9.30 4.92 23.44
N LEU A 305 -10.04 3.85 23.25
CA LEU A 305 -10.39 2.87 24.30
C LEU A 305 -9.93 1.47 23.87
N ALA A 306 -9.58 0.65 24.86
CA ALA A 306 -9.22 -0.75 24.61
C ALA A 306 -10.45 -1.59 24.17
N ASP A 307 -11.64 -1.22 24.65
CA ASP A 307 -12.89 -1.84 24.24
C ASP A 307 -13.37 -1.29 22.90
N LYS A 308 -13.20 -2.10 21.84
CA LYS A 308 -13.60 -1.75 20.48
C LYS A 308 -15.12 -1.60 20.31
N TYR A 309 -15.92 -2.31 21.09
CA TYR A 309 -17.40 -2.19 21.03
C TYR A 309 -17.86 -0.86 21.61
N GLN A 310 -17.27 -0.42 22.71
CA GLN A 310 -17.54 0.90 23.27
C GLN A 310 -17.08 2.00 22.31
N MET A 311 -15.91 1.86 21.68
CA MET A 311 -15.47 2.79 20.62
C MET A 311 -16.46 2.83 19.46
N LEU A 312 -16.98 1.67 19.02
CA LEU A 312 -17.94 1.59 17.94
C LEU A 312 -19.24 2.34 18.29
N GLN A 313 -19.76 2.16 19.51
CA GLN A 313 -20.95 2.87 19.97
C GLN A 313 -20.73 4.38 19.96
N MET A 314 -19.60 4.85 20.49
CA MET A 314 -19.26 6.28 20.52
C MET A 314 -19.10 6.83 19.10
N LEU A 315 -18.41 6.11 18.20
CA LEU A 315 -18.24 6.51 16.80
C LEU A 315 -19.59 6.58 16.07
N ALA A 316 -20.44 5.57 16.23
CA ALA A 316 -21.76 5.56 15.63
C ALA A 316 -22.63 6.74 16.12
N CYS A 317 -22.65 7.02 17.42
CA CYS A 317 -23.37 8.16 17.98
C CYS A 317 -22.81 9.50 17.44
N ALA A 318 -21.48 9.62 17.36
CA ALA A 318 -20.84 10.83 16.85
C ALA A 318 -21.15 11.08 15.37
N ILE A 319 -21.10 10.04 14.53
CA ILE A 319 -21.47 10.14 13.10
C ILE A 319 -22.90 10.59 12.94
N LYS A 320 -23.84 9.94 13.65
CA LYS A 320 -25.26 10.30 13.65
C LYS A 320 -25.51 11.72 14.14
N GLY A 321 -24.77 12.16 15.17
CA GLY A 321 -24.82 13.52 15.67
C GLY A 321 -24.33 14.56 14.67
N VAL A 322 -23.24 14.26 13.93
CA VAL A 322 -22.78 15.13 12.84
C VAL A 322 -23.82 15.17 11.73
N TYR A 323 -24.40 14.03 11.33
CA TYR A 323 -25.45 13.99 10.31
C TYR A 323 -26.70 14.78 10.74
N ALA A 324 -27.14 14.66 12.00
CA ALA A 324 -28.27 15.42 12.52
C ALA A 324 -28.01 16.94 12.48
N SER A 325 -26.78 17.37 12.79
CA SER A 325 -26.43 18.79 12.86
C SER A 325 -26.55 19.55 11.54
N VAL A 326 -26.56 18.81 10.41
CA VAL A 326 -26.82 19.38 9.07
C VAL A 326 -28.23 19.96 8.97
N PHE A 327 -29.16 19.45 9.79
CA PHE A 327 -30.57 19.81 9.76
C PHE A 327 -31.02 20.64 10.97
N TYR A 328 -30.09 21.10 11.79
CA TYR A 328 -30.40 21.97 12.90
C TYR A 328 -30.85 23.38 12.40
N ARG A 329 -31.51 24.10 13.27
CA ARG A 329 -32.07 25.40 12.95
C ARG A 329 -31.06 26.36 12.32
N ASP A 330 -29.86 26.44 12.91
CA ASP A 330 -28.81 27.35 12.43
C ASP A 330 -28.21 26.87 11.08
N SER A 331 -28.31 25.56 10.78
CA SER A 331 -27.88 25.01 9.50
C SER A 331 -28.90 25.19 8.39
N LYS A 332 -30.18 25.39 8.73
CA LYS A 332 -31.29 25.63 7.79
C LYS A 332 -31.50 27.13 7.49
N ALA A 333 -30.97 28.03 8.31
CA ALA A 333 -31.10 29.47 8.17
C ALA A 333 -30.21 30.03 7.05
#